data_d9fda0c01236705f6ece2260e6a3f308
#
_entry.id   d9fda0c01236705f6ece2260e6a3f308
#
_cell.length_a   1.000
_cell.length_b   1.000
_cell.length_c   1.000
_cell.angle_alpha   90.00
_cell.angle_beta   90.00
_cell.angle_gamma   90.00
#
_symmetry.space_group_name_H-M   'P 1'
#
loop_
_entity.id
_entity.type
_entity.pdbx_description
1 polymer ?
#
loop_
_entity_poly.entity_id
_entity_poly.type
_entity_poly.pdbx_seq_one_letter_code
_entity_poly.pdbx_strand_id
1 'polypeptide(L)'
;MPHPLLSLLLSLCLALLCHPANASSTDAAPAHLHQLRLAVLGSLGDFYLLYGVDADPAYSRSLERRLALADVQLALLAESGDVSAIRQPWHRYASLLGELNAQLQRQEDLDGSAIAELIRLNGQLMAQCDALANSLDQPPLAAPADLAQRGRNLELLLQQIATHYIAYNVGANSLGGNQPAIDQLAQEFDGALKALLPATQQSHEYQRLLGEIDSKWRYIEPSLRNYQSSAIPSLVNRYSARIIEAIARLPLASTESETSVSR
;
A
#
# COMPACT_ATOMS: atom_id res chain seq x y z
N MET A 1 23.79 -42.72 -46.82
CA MET A 1 23.21 -41.44 -47.28
C MET A 1 22.23 -40.99 -46.21
N PRO A 2 22.48 -39.98 -45.43
CA PRO A 2 21.53 -39.51 -44.41
C PRO A 2 20.47 -38.61 -45.07
N HIS A 3 19.22 -38.87 -44.69
CA HIS A 3 18.03 -38.18 -45.22
C HIS A 3 17.94 -36.74 -44.74
N PRO A 4 17.93 -35.73 -45.63
CA PRO A 4 17.87 -34.31 -45.24
C PRO A 4 16.51 -33.89 -44.64
N LEU A 5 15.48 -34.69 -44.76
CA LEU A 5 14.12 -34.41 -44.23
C LEU A 5 14.01 -34.56 -42.71
N LEU A 6 14.86 -35.35 -42.04
CA LEU A 6 14.84 -35.55 -40.60
C LEU A 6 15.45 -34.36 -39.85
N SER A 7 16.41 -33.68 -40.48
CA SER A 7 17.06 -32.49 -39.90
C SER A 7 16.17 -31.24 -39.90
N LEU A 8 15.25 -31.15 -40.89
CA LEU A 8 14.33 -30.00 -41.00
C LEU A 8 13.20 -30.06 -39.98
N LEU A 9 12.72 -31.26 -39.64
CA LEU A 9 11.67 -31.47 -38.64
C LEU A 9 12.17 -31.20 -37.20
N LEU A 10 13.43 -31.49 -36.89
CA LEU A 10 14.01 -31.26 -35.59
C LEU A 10 14.25 -29.77 -35.34
N SER A 11 14.55 -28.98 -36.38
CA SER A 11 14.74 -27.52 -36.28
C SER A 11 13.43 -26.76 -36.08
N LEU A 12 12.31 -27.30 -36.59
CA LEU A 12 10.98 -26.65 -36.46
C LEU A 12 10.39 -26.84 -35.03
N CYS A 13 10.67 -27.98 -34.38
CA CYS A 13 10.20 -28.25 -33.03
C CYS A 13 10.93 -27.38 -31.95
N LEU A 14 12.18 -26.94 -32.19
CA LEU A 14 12.92 -26.11 -31.25
C LEU A 14 12.48 -24.64 -31.29
N ALA A 15 11.91 -24.16 -32.40
CA ALA A 15 11.42 -22.78 -32.52
C ALA A 15 10.07 -22.53 -31.83
N LEU A 16 9.33 -23.60 -31.50
CA LEU A 16 8.02 -23.50 -30.80
C LEU A 16 8.12 -23.46 -29.28
N LEU A 17 9.30 -23.65 -28.70
CA LEU A 17 9.53 -23.64 -27.24
C LEU A 17 9.99 -22.31 -26.68
N CYS A 18 10.28 -21.32 -27.52
CA CYS A 18 10.62 -19.96 -27.09
C CYS A 18 9.45 -19.01 -27.33
N HIS A 19 8.31 -19.26 -26.69
CA HIS A 19 7.38 -18.17 -26.39
C HIS A 19 7.81 -17.61 -25.04
N PRO A 20 8.37 -16.38 -24.98
CA PRO A 20 8.51 -15.71 -23.70
C PRO A 20 7.08 -15.52 -23.17
N ALA A 21 6.84 -16.04 -21.98
CA ALA A 21 5.61 -15.79 -21.24
C ALA A 21 5.57 -14.29 -20.87
N ASN A 22 5.16 -13.42 -21.80
CA ASN A 22 4.91 -12.00 -21.61
C ASN A 22 3.56 -11.71 -20.94
N ALA A 23 2.93 -12.74 -20.36
CA ALA A 23 1.63 -12.58 -19.69
C ALA A 23 1.70 -12.06 -18.25
N SER A 24 2.90 -11.79 -17.69
CA SER A 24 3.05 -11.48 -16.26
C SER A 24 3.33 -10.03 -15.92
N SER A 25 3.61 -9.15 -16.87
CA SER A 25 4.04 -7.78 -16.55
C SER A 25 2.87 -6.81 -16.31
N THR A 26 1.73 -7.04 -16.93
CA THR A 26 0.56 -6.15 -16.80
C THR A 26 -0.14 -6.33 -15.45
N ASP A 27 -0.12 -7.54 -14.88
CA ASP A 27 -0.75 -7.84 -13.58
C ASP A 27 0.10 -7.36 -12.38
N ALA A 28 1.38 -7.10 -12.57
CA ALA A 28 2.28 -6.66 -11.51
C ALA A 28 2.19 -5.14 -11.22
N ALA A 29 1.84 -4.32 -12.22
CA ALA A 29 1.80 -2.87 -12.08
C ALA A 29 0.83 -2.38 -10.99
N PRO A 30 -0.42 -2.88 -10.86
CA PRO A 30 -1.30 -2.50 -9.75
C PRO A 30 -0.73 -2.85 -8.37
N ALA A 31 -0.02 -3.97 -8.24
CA ALA A 31 0.63 -4.37 -6.99
C ALA A 31 1.80 -3.45 -6.64
N HIS A 32 2.64 -3.09 -7.61
CA HIS A 32 3.75 -2.14 -7.41
C HIS A 32 3.24 -0.75 -7.03
N LEU A 33 2.19 -0.26 -7.71
CA LEU A 33 1.57 1.02 -7.38
C LEU A 33 0.96 1.00 -5.97
N HIS A 34 0.31 -0.09 -5.58
CA HIS A 34 -0.24 -0.26 -4.25
C HIS A 34 0.86 -0.19 -3.17
N GLN A 35 1.97 -0.92 -3.35
CA GLN A 35 3.10 -0.88 -2.42
C GLN A 35 3.75 0.50 -2.35
N LEU A 36 3.86 1.21 -3.47
CA LEU A 36 4.32 2.60 -3.50
C LEU A 36 3.42 3.50 -2.63
N ARG A 37 2.09 3.41 -2.80
CA ARG A 37 1.12 4.22 -2.03
C ARG A 37 1.21 3.93 -0.52
N LEU A 38 1.31 2.66 -0.13
CA LEU A 38 1.50 2.27 1.28
C LEU A 38 2.81 2.81 1.85
N ALA A 39 3.90 2.75 1.09
CA ALA A 39 5.19 3.26 1.52
C ALA A 39 5.18 4.78 1.69
N VAL A 40 4.56 5.52 0.76
CA VAL A 40 4.41 6.99 0.83
C VAL A 40 3.59 7.41 2.05
N LEU A 41 2.42 6.84 2.26
CA LEU A 41 1.58 7.17 3.43
C LEU A 41 2.25 6.76 4.74
N GLY A 42 2.85 5.56 4.76
CA GLY A 42 3.51 5.06 5.95
C GLY A 42 4.74 5.88 6.35
N SER A 43 5.52 6.38 5.38
CA SER A 43 6.68 7.24 5.65
C SER A 43 6.27 8.57 6.28
N LEU A 44 5.14 9.15 5.86
CA LEU A 44 4.58 10.35 6.49
C LEU A 44 4.10 10.05 7.91
N GLY A 45 3.47 8.90 8.16
CA GLY A 45 3.07 8.46 9.50
C GLY A 45 4.26 8.28 10.44
N ASP A 46 5.34 7.65 9.98
CA ASP A 46 6.58 7.49 10.75
C ASP A 46 7.23 8.86 11.06
N PHE A 47 7.20 9.80 10.10
CA PHE A 47 7.66 11.18 10.32
C PHE A 47 6.84 11.89 11.41
N TYR A 48 5.52 11.80 11.40
CA TYR A 48 4.68 12.41 12.43
C TYR A 48 4.94 11.83 13.82
N LEU A 49 5.23 10.53 13.92
CA LEU A 49 5.60 9.91 15.20
C LEU A 49 6.92 10.46 15.72
N LEU A 50 7.92 10.60 14.85
CA LEU A 50 9.21 11.22 15.20
C LEU A 50 9.06 12.70 15.61
N TYR A 51 8.22 13.43 14.88
CA TYR A 51 8.04 14.87 15.06
C TYR A 51 7.31 15.21 16.35
N GLY A 52 6.25 14.48 16.73
CA GLY A 52 5.35 14.94 17.76
C GLY A 52 5.02 13.93 18.86
N VAL A 53 5.52 12.69 18.80
CA VAL A 53 5.18 11.66 19.81
C VAL A 53 6.41 11.21 20.57
N ASP A 54 7.40 10.66 19.89
CA ASP A 54 8.61 10.10 20.51
C ASP A 54 9.74 10.09 19.48
N ALA A 55 10.89 10.61 19.87
CA ALA A 55 12.10 10.60 19.04
C ALA A 55 12.77 9.20 18.97
N ASP A 56 11.98 8.11 18.99
CA ASP A 56 12.50 6.74 18.88
C ASP A 56 13.17 6.54 17.52
N PRO A 57 14.48 6.19 17.48
CA PRO A 57 15.19 5.91 16.23
C PRO A 57 14.58 4.79 15.38
N ALA A 58 13.68 3.97 15.95
CA ALA A 58 12.95 2.94 15.20
C ALA A 58 12.06 3.55 14.12
N TYR A 59 11.45 4.71 14.37
CA TYR A 59 10.63 5.41 13.37
C TYR A 59 11.47 5.98 12.25
N SER A 60 12.64 6.55 12.54
CA SER A 60 13.57 7.02 11.50
C SER A 60 14.02 5.87 10.60
N ARG A 61 14.43 4.72 11.18
CA ARG A 61 14.77 3.53 10.40
C ARG A 61 13.59 2.96 9.60
N SER A 62 12.36 3.07 10.13
CA SER A 62 11.16 2.68 9.40
C SER A 62 10.89 3.58 8.21
N LEU A 63 10.98 4.88 8.41
CA LEU A 63 10.86 5.91 7.37
C LEU A 63 11.88 5.67 6.23
N GLU A 64 13.15 5.47 6.55
CA GLU A 64 14.21 5.20 5.57
C GLU A 64 13.93 3.93 4.75
N ARG A 65 13.49 2.83 5.42
CA ARG A 65 13.09 1.61 4.71
C ARG A 65 11.91 1.81 3.77
N ARG A 66 10.92 2.64 4.17
CA ARG A 66 9.76 2.96 3.32
C ARG A 66 10.16 3.80 2.12
N LEU A 67 11.06 4.76 2.29
CA LEU A 67 11.60 5.53 1.16
C LEU A 67 12.33 4.62 0.17
N ALA A 68 13.20 3.74 0.65
CA ALA A 68 13.91 2.77 -0.19
C ALA A 68 12.93 1.80 -0.89
N LEU A 69 11.88 1.33 -0.20
CA LEU A 69 10.85 0.50 -0.79
C LEU A 69 10.11 1.25 -1.91
N ALA A 70 9.75 2.51 -1.67
CA ALA A 70 9.05 3.32 -2.67
C ALA A 70 9.90 3.55 -3.93
N ASP A 71 11.21 3.78 -3.80
CA ASP A 71 12.13 3.87 -4.94
C ASP A 71 12.14 2.58 -5.77
N VAL A 72 12.21 1.42 -5.12
CA VAL A 72 12.15 0.11 -5.79
C VAL A 72 10.82 -0.07 -6.52
N GLN A 73 9.70 0.24 -5.86
CA GLN A 73 8.38 0.07 -6.48
C GLN A 73 8.16 1.02 -7.65
N LEU A 74 8.66 2.26 -7.56
CA LEU A 74 8.59 3.22 -8.67
C LEU A 74 9.46 2.77 -9.86
N ALA A 75 10.62 2.17 -9.61
CA ALA A 75 11.47 1.61 -10.67
C ALA A 75 10.75 0.45 -11.39
N LEU A 76 10.15 -0.48 -10.65
CA LEU A 76 9.38 -1.60 -11.21
C LEU A 76 8.14 -1.13 -11.99
N LEU A 77 7.45 -0.09 -11.49
CA LEU A 77 6.36 0.54 -12.22
C LEU A 77 6.81 1.14 -13.56
N ALA A 78 7.99 1.75 -13.59
CA ALA A 78 8.54 2.35 -14.79
C ALA A 78 8.88 1.32 -15.90
N GLU A 79 9.10 0.05 -15.54
CA GLU A 79 9.25 -1.05 -16.49
C GLU A 79 7.92 -1.42 -17.17
N SER A 80 6.80 -1.12 -16.49
CA SER A 80 5.45 -1.48 -16.93
C SER A 80 4.72 -0.36 -17.69
N GLY A 81 5.18 0.91 -17.55
CA GLY A 81 4.52 2.05 -18.18
C GLY A 81 5.12 3.42 -17.85
N ASP A 82 4.44 4.47 -18.29
CA ASP A 82 4.85 5.85 -18.02
C ASP A 82 4.52 6.27 -16.59
N VAL A 83 5.55 6.58 -15.82
CA VAL A 83 5.48 7.08 -14.45
C VAL A 83 5.97 8.51 -14.30
N SER A 84 6.09 9.25 -15.40
CA SER A 84 6.66 10.62 -15.42
C SER A 84 5.91 11.57 -14.47
N ALA A 85 4.60 11.44 -14.40
CA ALA A 85 3.74 12.23 -13.50
C ALA A 85 4.01 12.00 -12.01
N ILE A 86 4.47 10.80 -11.63
CA ILE A 86 4.77 10.42 -10.24
C ILE A 86 6.22 10.71 -9.89
N ARG A 87 7.16 10.51 -10.82
CA ARG A 87 8.60 10.53 -10.56
C ARG A 87 9.10 11.86 -9.97
N GLN A 88 8.70 12.99 -10.56
CA GLN A 88 9.16 14.29 -10.07
C GLN A 88 8.54 14.65 -8.70
N PRO A 89 7.23 14.52 -8.46
CA PRO A 89 6.65 14.68 -7.13
C PRO A 89 7.29 13.77 -6.08
N TRP A 90 7.56 12.50 -6.43
CA TRP A 90 8.24 11.56 -5.54
C TRP A 90 9.62 12.05 -5.10
N HIS A 91 10.49 12.42 -6.05
CA HIS A 91 11.83 12.89 -5.70
C HIS A 91 11.82 14.13 -4.79
N ARG A 92 10.89 15.06 -5.02
CA ARG A 92 10.74 16.25 -4.16
C ARG A 92 10.27 15.88 -2.76
N TYR A 93 9.28 15.00 -2.68
CA TYR A 93 8.77 14.49 -1.40
C TYR A 93 9.85 13.74 -0.62
N ALA A 94 10.53 12.80 -1.25
CA ALA A 94 11.56 11.98 -0.60
C ALA A 94 12.78 12.82 -0.14
N SER A 95 13.20 13.80 -0.95
CA SER A 95 14.29 14.71 -0.57
C SER A 95 13.91 15.53 0.67
N LEU A 96 12.76 16.20 0.65
CA LEU A 96 12.31 17.01 1.77
C LEU A 96 12.10 16.17 3.05
N LEU A 97 11.49 15.00 2.92
CA LEU A 97 11.28 14.10 4.05
C LEU A 97 12.61 13.61 4.64
N GLY A 98 13.58 13.28 3.80
CA GLY A 98 14.95 12.91 4.23
C GLY A 98 15.66 14.04 4.97
N GLU A 99 15.56 15.27 4.47
CA GLU A 99 16.12 16.46 5.11
C GLU A 99 15.50 16.73 6.50
N LEU A 100 14.16 16.68 6.60
CA LEU A 100 13.46 16.86 7.86
C LEU A 100 13.77 15.73 8.86
N ASN A 101 13.86 14.47 8.39
CA ASN A 101 14.28 13.36 9.24
C ASN A 101 15.71 13.58 9.78
N ALA A 102 16.64 14.03 8.94
CA ALA A 102 18.00 14.33 9.37
C ALA A 102 18.07 15.51 10.39
N GLN A 103 17.22 16.53 10.25
CA GLN A 103 17.10 17.61 11.22
C GLN A 103 16.60 17.09 12.58
N LEU A 104 15.54 16.25 12.58
CA LEU A 104 15.05 15.64 13.83
C LEU A 104 16.11 14.77 14.52
N GLN A 105 16.90 14.01 13.75
CA GLN A 105 17.99 13.22 14.33
C GLN A 105 19.09 14.09 14.97
N ARG A 106 19.29 15.32 14.48
CA ARG A 106 20.20 16.29 15.08
C ARG A 106 19.56 17.14 16.20
N GLN A 107 18.30 16.84 16.53
CA GLN A 107 17.52 17.59 17.53
C GLN A 107 17.35 19.07 17.18
N GLU A 108 17.28 19.37 15.88
CA GLU A 108 17.03 20.70 15.35
C GLU A 108 15.51 20.98 15.30
N ASP A 109 15.13 22.25 15.55
CA ASP A 109 13.74 22.66 15.38
C ASP A 109 13.35 22.65 13.89
N LEU A 110 12.17 22.14 13.60
CA LEU A 110 11.66 22.12 12.24
C LEU A 110 10.86 23.38 11.92
N ASP A 111 11.05 23.90 10.72
CA ASP A 111 10.20 24.98 10.20
C ASP A 111 8.80 24.44 9.84
N GLY A 112 7.76 25.05 10.42
CA GLY A 112 6.37 24.69 10.14
C GLY A 112 6.01 24.84 8.67
N SER A 113 6.64 25.74 7.92
CA SER A 113 6.44 25.88 6.47
C SER A 113 6.98 24.67 5.69
N ALA A 114 8.09 24.08 6.11
CA ALA A 114 8.65 22.88 5.51
C ALA A 114 7.76 21.66 5.77
N ILE A 115 7.16 21.56 6.97
CA ILE A 115 6.18 20.51 7.29
C ILE A 115 4.93 20.69 6.44
N ALA A 116 4.41 21.90 6.29
CA ALA A 116 3.25 22.19 5.43
C ALA A 116 3.53 21.81 3.95
N GLU A 117 4.74 22.12 3.47
CA GLU A 117 5.16 21.74 2.11
C GLU A 117 5.26 20.21 1.96
N LEU A 118 5.77 19.49 2.96
CA LEU A 118 5.81 18.03 2.96
C LEU A 118 4.39 17.43 2.85
N ILE A 119 3.44 17.95 3.61
CA ILE A 119 2.03 17.53 3.58
C ILE A 119 1.43 17.78 2.20
N ARG A 120 1.68 18.95 1.62
CA ARG A 120 1.22 19.32 0.29
C ARG A 120 1.80 18.39 -0.79
N LEU A 121 3.09 18.09 -0.74
CA LEU A 121 3.77 17.17 -1.66
C LEU A 121 3.22 15.75 -1.52
N ASN A 122 2.97 15.27 -0.31
CA ASN A 122 2.32 13.98 -0.09
C ASN A 122 0.95 13.91 -0.75
N GLY A 123 0.09 14.90 -0.53
CA GLY A 123 -1.23 14.97 -1.16
C GLY A 123 -1.16 15.00 -2.68
N GLN A 124 -0.24 15.78 -3.25
CA GLN A 124 -0.02 15.83 -4.70
C GLN A 124 0.45 14.48 -5.26
N LEU A 125 1.39 13.83 -4.59
CA LEU A 125 1.93 12.53 -4.98
C LEU A 125 0.84 11.45 -4.92
N MET A 126 0.04 11.43 -3.85
CA MET A 126 -1.07 10.48 -3.71
C MET A 126 -2.13 10.68 -4.81
N ALA A 127 -2.47 11.92 -5.15
CA ALA A 127 -3.40 12.21 -6.25
C ALA A 127 -2.89 11.70 -7.61
N GLN A 128 -1.58 11.80 -7.88
CA GLN A 128 -0.98 11.24 -9.10
C GLN A 128 -0.99 9.69 -9.09
N CYS A 129 -0.74 9.08 -7.94
CA CYS A 129 -0.87 7.63 -7.79
C CYS A 129 -2.31 7.16 -8.00
N ASP A 130 -3.30 7.89 -7.49
CA ASP A 130 -4.73 7.58 -7.68
C ASP A 130 -5.13 7.71 -9.15
N ALA A 131 -4.66 8.75 -9.85
CA ALA A 131 -4.89 8.91 -11.28
C ALA A 131 -4.31 7.74 -12.09
N LEU A 132 -3.10 7.27 -11.74
CA LEU A 132 -2.50 6.10 -12.37
C LEU A 132 -3.28 4.82 -12.02
N ALA A 133 -3.69 4.61 -10.76
CA ALA A 133 -4.50 3.47 -10.35
C ALA A 133 -5.79 3.38 -11.17
N ASN A 134 -6.51 4.49 -11.33
CA ASN A 134 -7.74 4.55 -12.12
C ASN A 134 -7.51 4.23 -13.61
N SER A 135 -6.31 4.46 -14.14
CA SER A 135 -5.96 4.10 -15.52
C SER A 135 -5.59 2.62 -15.67
N LEU A 136 -5.03 2.00 -14.61
CA LEU A 136 -4.66 0.59 -14.60
C LEU A 136 -5.86 -0.32 -14.27
N ASP A 137 -6.74 0.14 -13.37
CA ASP A 137 -7.90 -0.60 -12.87
C ASP A 137 -9.14 -0.43 -13.76
N GLN A 138 -9.02 -0.32 -15.08
CA GLN A 138 -10.19 -0.37 -15.97
C GLN A 138 -10.61 -1.84 -16.20
N PRO A 139 -11.45 -2.43 -15.29
CA PRO A 139 -12.04 -3.73 -15.58
C PRO A 139 -13.03 -3.59 -16.74
N PRO A 140 -13.27 -4.66 -17.52
CA PRO A 140 -14.44 -4.72 -18.39
C PRO A 140 -15.68 -4.39 -17.53
N LEU A 141 -16.55 -3.57 -18.03
CA LEU A 141 -17.69 -2.87 -17.37
C LEU A 141 -18.62 -3.71 -16.46
N ALA A 142 -18.34 -4.97 -16.15
CA ALA A 142 -19.21 -5.88 -15.41
C ALA A 142 -18.52 -6.85 -14.43
N ALA A 143 -17.22 -6.78 -14.20
CA ALA A 143 -16.58 -7.69 -13.25
C ALA A 143 -16.70 -7.15 -11.81
N PRO A 144 -17.19 -7.96 -10.83
CA PRO A 144 -17.09 -7.58 -9.42
C PRO A 144 -15.61 -7.39 -9.07
N ALA A 145 -15.32 -6.34 -8.29
CA ALA A 145 -13.95 -6.08 -7.83
C ALA A 145 -13.36 -7.36 -7.20
N ASP A 146 -12.21 -7.79 -7.73
CA ASP A 146 -11.48 -8.95 -7.26
C ASP A 146 -11.23 -8.86 -5.75
N LEU A 147 -11.27 -9.99 -5.04
CA LEU A 147 -10.95 -10.06 -3.61
C LEU A 147 -9.56 -9.48 -3.29
N ALA A 148 -8.59 -9.69 -4.17
CA ALA A 148 -7.26 -9.11 -4.04
C ALA A 148 -7.30 -7.58 -4.08
N GLN A 149 -8.12 -7.00 -4.96
CA GLN A 149 -8.30 -5.54 -5.02
C GLN A 149 -9.01 -5.01 -3.76
N ARG A 150 -10.00 -5.73 -3.23
CA ARG A 150 -10.63 -5.36 -1.96
C ARG A 150 -9.66 -5.40 -0.79
N GLY A 151 -8.76 -6.40 -0.75
CA GLY A 151 -7.68 -6.48 0.23
C GLY A 151 -6.76 -5.26 0.14
N ARG A 152 -6.26 -4.95 -1.06
CA ARG A 152 -5.42 -3.77 -1.30
C ARG A 152 -6.10 -2.45 -0.88
N ASN A 153 -7.38 -2.30 -1.16
CA ASN A 153 -8.14 -1.12 -0.75
C ASN A 153 -8.25 -1.00 0.77
N LEU A 154 -8.47 -2.12 1.48
CA LEU A 154 -8.47 -2.16 2.95
C LEU A 154 -7.12 -1.80 3.55
N GLU A 155 -6.03 -2.32 3.01
CA GLU A 155 -4.67 -1.98 3.48
C GLU A 155 -4.41 -0.48 3.35
N LEU A 156 -4.73 0.10 2.19
CA LEU A 156 -4.53 1.52 1.92
C LEU A 156 -5.41 2.40 2.82
N LEU A 157 -6.69 2.04 2.97
CA LEU A 157 -7.62 2.76 3.84
C LEU A 157 -7.13 2.75 5.31
N LEU A 158 -6.66 1.60 5.80
CA LEU A 158 -6.14 1.51 7.16
C LEU A 158 -4.84 2.31 7.35
N GLN A 159 -3.94 2.30 6.36
CA GLN A 159 -2.73 3.12 6.40
C GLN A 159 -3.09 4.62 6.41
N GLN A 160 -4.07 5.02 5.64
CA GLN A 160 -4.58 6.40 5.61
C GLN A 160 -5.17 6.79 6.97
N ILE A 161 -6.04 5.96 7.56
CA ILE A 161 -6.62 6.17 8.89
C ILE A 161 -5.51 6.36 9.94
N ALA A 162 -4.52 5.46 9.97
CA ALA A 162 -3.41 5.54 10.91
C ALA A 162 -2.62 6.84 10.76
N THR A 163 -2.27 7.21 9.53
CA THR A 163 -1.52 8.44 9.23
C THR A 163 -2.31 9.69 9.65
N HIS A 164 -3.62 9.77 9.36
CA HIS A 164 -4.47 10.90 9.76
C HIS A 164 -4.65 10.96 11.28
N TYR A 165 -4.80 9.82 11.95
CA TYR A 165 -4.90 9.76 13.41
C TYR A 165 -3.62 10.27 14.08
N ILE A 166 -2.46 9.86 13.58
CA ILE A 166 -1.18 10.36 14.11
C ILE A 166 -1.05 11.86 13.84
N ALA A 167 -1.31 12.32 12.62
CA ALA A 167 -1.28 13.75 12.25
C ALA A 167 -2.16 14.60 13.15
N TYR A 168 -3.37 14.13 13.47
CA TYR A 168 -4.28 14.82 14.41
C TYR A 168 -3.66 14.97 15.80
N ASN A 169 -3.13 13.87 16.35
CA ASN A 169 -2.60 13.85 17.71
C ASN A 169 -1.32 14.66 17.88
N VAL A 170 -0.55 14.90 16.82
CA VAL A 170 0.66 15.75 16.84
C VAL A 170 0.40 17.19 16.37
N GLY A 171 -0.86 17.55 16.10
CA GLY A 171 -1.22 18.90 15.65
C GLY A 171 -0.87 19.22 14.20
N ALA A 172 -0.39 18.26 13.42
CA ALA A 172 -0.01 18.46 12.01
C ALA A 172 -1.21 18.80 11.10
N ASN A 173 -2.43 18.46 11.50
CA ASN A 173 -3.65 18.81 10.77
C ASN A 173 -3.86 20.30 10.60
N SER A 174 -3.35 21.12 11.52
CA SER A 174 -3.43 22.58 11.43
C SER A 174 -2.54 23.16 10.32
N LEU A 175 -1.59 22.37 9.81
CA LEU A 175 -0.64 22.75 8.79
C LEU A 175 -1.06 22.34 7.38
N GLY A 176 -2.04 21.45 7.23
CA GLY A 176 -2.43 20.91 5.92
C GLY A 176 -3.90 20.53 5.78
N GLY A 177 -4.66 21.34 5.10
CA GLY A 177 -5.87 21.01 4.35
C GLY A 177 -7.05 20.33 5.07
N ASN A 178 -8.15 20.20 4.34
CA ASN A 178 -9.38 19.54 4.79
C ASN A 178 -9.19 18.02 4.70
N GLN A 179 -8.98 17.34 5.82
CA GLN A 179 -8.85 15.87 5.86
C GLN A 179 -10.20 15.23 6.19
N PRO A 180 -10.52 14.06 5.64
CA PRO A 180 -11.74 13.35 5.99
C PRO A 180 -11.75 13.00 7.49
N ALA A 181 -12.95 12.96 8.07
CA ALA A 181 -13.11 12.64 9.49
C ALA A 181 -12.65 11.20 9.78
N ILE A 182 -11.78 11.02 10.75
CA ILE A 182 -11.14 9.72 11.08
C ILE A 182 -12.18 8.68 11.47
N ASP A 183 -13.22 9.09 12.20
CA ASP A 183 -14.34 8.22 12.60
C ASP A 183 -15.16 7.70 11.41
N GLN A 184 -15.34 8.53 10.37
CA GLN A 184 -15.98 8.11 9.12
C GLN A 184 -15.13 7.07 8.37
N LEU A 185 -13.83 7.33 8.22
CA LEU A 185 -12.91 6.37 7.60
C LEU A 185 -12.85 5.05 8.40
N ALA A 186 -12.86 5.12 9.74
CA ALA A 186 -12.90 3.93 10.59
C ALA A 186 -14.19 3.13 10.41
N GLN A 187 -15.33 3.81 10.22
CA GLN A 187 -16.60 3.16 9.90
C GLN A 187 -16.59 2.49 8.52
N GLU A 188 -15.99 3.15 7.52
CA GLU A 188 -15.81 2.60 6.17
C GLU A 188 -14.95 1.34 6.21
N PHE A 189 -13.81 1.38 6.92
CA PHE A 189 -12.94 0.21 7.09
C PHE A 189 -13.68 -0.97 7.75
N ASP A 190 -14.41 -0.72 8.84
CA ASP A 190 -15.19 -1.74 9.53
C ASP A 190 -16.24 -2.39 8.61
N GLY A 191 -16.95 -1.59 7.82
CA GLY A 191 -17.91 -2.08 6.83
C GLY A 191 -17.25 -2.91 5.72
N ALA A 192 -16.13 -2.44 5.17
CA ALA A 192 -15.41 -3.12 4.12
C ALA A 192 -14.74 -4.42 4.62
N LEU A 193 -14.22 -4.44 5.86
CA LEU A 193 -13.69 -5.65 6.49
C LEU A 193 -14.81 -6.71 6.67
N LYS A 194 -15.96 -6.31 7.17
CA LYS A 194 -17.12 -7.21 7.31
C LYS A 194 -17.61 -7.77 5.97
N ALA A 195 -17.48 -7.02 4.89
CA ALA A 195 -17.84 -7.47 3.55
C ALA A 195 -16.84 -8.49 2.96
N LEU A 196 -15.61 -8.59 3.49
CA LEU A 196 -14.67 -9.64 3.13
C LEU A 196 -14.97 -10.98 3.80
N LEU A 197 -15.60 -10.97 4.98
CA LEU A 197 -15.85 -12.16 5.79
C LEU A 197 -16.64 -13.29 5.09
N PRO A 198 -17.71 -13.02 4.30
CA PRO A 198 -18.52 -14.08 3.69
C PRO A 198 -17.86 -14.77 2.48
N ALA A 199 -16.93 -14.11 1.80
CA ALA A 199 -16.40 -14.57 0.50
C ALA A 199 -15.44 -15.76 0.61
N THR A 200 -15.07 -16.21 1.80
CA THR A 200 -13.85 -17.00 2.00
C THR A 200 -13.96 -18.06 3.10
N GLN A 201 -15.11 -18.63 3.32
CA GLN A 201 -15.37 -19.67 4.37
C GLN A 201 -14.56 -20.98 4.19
N GLN A 202 -13.58 -21.06 3.31
CA GLN A 202 -13.05 -22.34 2.83
C GLN A 202 -11.74 -22.83 3.48
N SER A 203 -10.92 -22.00 4.19
CA SER A 203 -9.72 -22.51 4.84
C SER A 203 -9.57 -22.08 6.29
N HIS A 204 -9.03 -23.00 7.13
CA HIS A 204 -8.70 -22.71 8.53
C HIS A 204 -7.70 -21.56 8.68
N GLU A 205 -6.74 -21.46 7.76
CA GLU A 205 -5.75 -20.39 7.77
C GLU A 205 -6.39 -19.03 7.52
N TYR A 206 -7.30 -18.95 6.57
CA TYR A 206 -8.04 -17.72 6.29
C TYR A 206 -8.85 -17.27 7.52
N GLN A 207 -9.59 -18.18 8.14
CA GLN A 207 -10.37 -17.86 9.36
C GLN A 207 -9.47 -17.39 10.50
N ARG A 208 -8.29 -18.01 10.67
CA ARG A 208 -7.31 -17.61 11.68
C ARG A 208 -6.81 -16.17 11.42
N LEU A 209 -6.44 -15.85 10.17
CA LEU A 209 -5.97 -14.51 9.80
C LEU A 209 -7.07 -13.46 9.98
N LEU A 210 -8.30 -13.77 9.61
CA LEU A 210 -9.43 -12.87 9.84
C LEU A 210 -9.70 -12.64 11.33
N GLY A 211 -9.64 -13.69 12.15
CA GLY A 211 -9.75 -13.56 13.62
C GLY A 211 -8.62 -12.69 14.21
N GLU A 212 -7.42 -12.81 13.66
CA GLU A 212 -6.28 -11.96 14.03
C GLU A 212 -6.52 -10.48 13.65
N ILE A 213 -7.02 -10.23 12.44
CA ILE A 213 -7.37 -8.89 11.95
C ILE A 213 -8.47 -8.29 12.80
N ASP A 214 -9.60 -9.00 12.98
CA ASP A 214 -10.75 -8.53 13.75
C ASP A 214 -10.37 -8.21 15.21
N SER A 215 -9.60 -9.07 15.86
CA SER A 215 -9.15 -8.85 17.24
C SER A 215 -8.30 -7.58 17.38
N LYS A 216 -7.36 -7.36 16.44
CA LYS A 216 -6.52 -6.16 16.45
C LYS A 216 -7.30 -4.90 16.10
N TRP A 217 -8.23 -5.02 15.14
CA TRP A 217 -9.10 -3.91 14.76
C TRP A 217 -9.97 -3.44 15.93
N ARG A 218 -10.68 -4.35 16.59
CA ARG A 218 -11.51 -4.05 17.77
C ARG A 218 -10.74 -3.39 18.89
N TYR A 219 -9.43 -3.63 18.97
CA TYR A 219 -8.59 -3.01 19.99
C TYR A 219 -8.33 -1.53 19.71
N ILE A 220 -8.12 -1.13 18.45
CA ILE A 220 -7.83 0.28 18.08
C ILE A 220 -9.06 1.08 17.63
N GLU A 221 -10.10 0.42 17.14
CA GLU A 221 -11.32 1.07 16.62
C GLU A 221 -11.94 2.10 17.59
N PRO A 222 -12.10 1.83 18.91
CA PRO A 222 -12.66 2.80 19.83
C PRO A 222 -11.87 4.11 19.89
N SER A 223 -10.54 4.05 19.81
CA SER A 223 -9.68 5.22 19.79
C SER A 223 -9.77 6.00 18.48
N LEU A 224 -9.99 5.32 17.37
CA LEU A 224 -10.21 5.95 16.07
C LEU A 224 -11.57 6.64 15.98
N ARG A 225 -12.61 6.02 16.53
CA ARG A 225 -13.95 6.62 16.60
C ARG A 225 -14.02 7.81 17.55
N ASN A 226 -13.21 7.80 18.61
CA ASN A 226 -13.13 8.87 19.61
C ASN A 226 -11.77 9.59 19.55
N TYR A 227 -11.27 9.81 18.33
CA TYR A 227 -9.92 10.32 18.10
C TYR A 227 -9.61 11.66 18.80
N GLN A 228 -10.64 12.46 19.10
CA GLN A 228 -10.50 13.72 19.80
C GLN A 228 -10.21 13.58 21.31
N SER A 229 -10.52 12.43 21.89
CA SER A 229 -10.37 12.17 23.33
C SER A 229 -9.35 11.07 23.65
N SER A 230 -8.80 10.41 22.66
CA SER A 230 -7.89 9.28 22.83
C SER A 230 -6.59 9.52 22.08
N ALA A 231 -5.46 9.58 22.80
CA ALA A 231 -4.12 9.82 22.25
C ALA A 231 -3.21 8.60 22.43
N ILE A 232 -3.30 7.63 21.51
CA ILE A 232 -2.47 6.42 21.49
C ILE A 232 -1.79 6.20 20.10
N PRO A 233 -1.12 7.23 19.53
CA PRO A 233 -0.67 7.20 18.13
C PRO A 233 0.31 6.07 17.83
N SER A 234 1.29 5.81 18.70
CA SER A 234 2.24 4.71 18.52
C SER A 234 1.58 3.34 18.50
N LEU A 235 0.51 3.17 19.30
CA LEU A 235 -0.23 1.92 19.39
C LEU A 235 -1.09 1.71 18.13
N VAL A 236 -1.79 2.75 17.68
CA VAL A 236 -2.57 2.74 16.43
C VAL A 236 -1.64 2.40 15.25
N ASN A 237 -0.48 3.06 15.14
CA ASN A 237 0.49 2.76 14.09
C ASN A 237 0.90 1.28 14.09
N ARG A 238 1.29 0.75 15.26
CA ARG A 238 1.74 -0.64 15.40
C ARG A 238 0.66 -1.67 15.06
N TYR A 239 -0.57 -1.45 15.53
CA TYR A 239 -1.67 -2.38 15.27
C TYR A 239 -2.12 -2.30 13.81
N SER A 240 -2.19 -1.10 13.23
CA SER A 240 -2.50 -0.91 11.81
C SER A 240 -1.48 -1.62 10.91
N ALA A 241 -0.17 -1.49 11.19
CA ALA A 241 0.86 -2.20 10.44
C ALA A 241 0.66 -3.73 10.50
N ARG A 242 0.36 -4.29 11.67
CA ARG A 242 0.11 -5.74 11.83
C ARG A 242 -1.17 -6.19 11.14
N ILE A 243 -2.21 -5.37 11.11
CA ILE A 243 -3.45 -5.65 10.36
C ILE A 243 -3.16 -5.65 8.86
N ILE A 244 -2.44 -4.65 8.35
CA ILE A 244 -2.03 -4.56 6.94
C ILE A 244 -1.21 -5.81 6.54
N GLU A 245 -0.21 -6.19 7.33
CA GLU A 245 0.55 -7.42 7.11
C GLU A 245 -0.31 -8.69 7.10
N ALA A 246 -1.34 -8.75 7.95
CA ALA A 246 -2.26 -9.88 7.99
C ALA A 246 -3.19 -9.91 6.78
N ILE A 247 -3.68 -8.75 6.31
CA ILE A 247 -4.50 -8.64 5.10
C ILE A 247 -3.68 -9.08 3.87
N ALA A 248 -2.42 -8.63 3.75
CA ALA A 248 -1.53 -9.00 2.65
C ALA A 248 -1.26 -10.52 2.57
N ARG A 249 -1.41 -11.26 3.68
CA ARG A 249 -1.26 -12.72 3.74
C ARG A 249 -2.56 -13.49 3.47
N LEU A 250 -3.70 -12.80 3.38
CA LEU A 250 -4.96 -13.48 3.04
C LEU A 250 -4.84 -14.09 1.63
N PRO A 251 -5.22 -15.37 1.44
CA PRO A 251 -5.28 -15.99 0.12
C PRO A 251 -6.48 -15.44 -0.67
N LEU A 252 -6.30 -14.23 -1.22
CA LEU A 252 -7.33 -13.50 -1.95
C LEU A 252 -7.30 -13.77 -3.46
N ALA A 253 -6.40 -14.64 -3.95
CA ALA A 253 -6.36 -15.07 -5.34
C ALA A 253 -7.55 -15.98 -5.66
N SER A 254 -8.21 -15.73 -6.78
CA SER A 254 -9.34 -16.54 -7.27
C SER A 254 -8.90 -17.99 -7.48
N THR A 255 -9.48 -18.93 -6.76
CA THR A 255 -9.30 -20.39 -6.94
C THR A 255 -10.13 -20.90 -8.14
N GLU A 256 -10.06 -20.25 -9.30
CA GLU A 256 -10.82 -20.67 -10.49
C GLU A 256 -10.09 -21.67 -11.39
N SER A 257 -9.01 -22.33 -10.95
CA SER A 257 -8.23 -23.20 -11.86
C SER A 257 -8.16 -24.69 -11.49
N GLU A 258 -8.88 -25.20 -10.48
CA GLU A 258 -8.71 -26.63 -10.09
C GLU A 258 -9.91 -27.56 -10.40
N THR A 259 -10.92 -27.15 -11.15
CA THR A 259 -12.09 -28.04 -11.42
C THR A 259 -12.24 -28.53 -12.86
N SER A 260 -11.21 -28.45 -13.71
CA SER A 260 -11.34 -28.91 -15.12
C SER A 260 -10.41 -30.05 -15.54
N VAL A 261 -9.84 -30.84 -14.62
CA VAL A 261 -9.12 -32.08 -14.97
C VAL A 261 -9.68 -33.24 -14.17
N SER A 262 -10.88 -33.68 -14.47
CA SER A 262 -11.35 -35.03 -14.17
C SER A 262 -12.66 -35.33 -14.96
N ARG A 263 -12.50 -35.68 -16.25
CA ARG A 263 -13.42 -36.57 -16.97
C ARG A 263 -12.68 -37.24 -18.12
#